data_1d7fc9bedfd04bba5d84dc50f5bd3fab
#
_entry.id   1d7fc9bedfd04bba5d84dc50f5bd3fab
#
_cell.length_a   1.000
_cell.length_b   1.000
_cell.length_c   1.000
_cell.angle_alpha   90.00
_cell.angle_beta   90.00
_cell.angle_gamma   90.00
#
_symmetry.space_group_name_H-M   'P 1'
#
loop_
_entity.id
_entity.type
_entity.pdbx_description
1 polymer ?
#
loop_
_entity_poly.entity_id
_entity_poly.type
_entity_poly.pdbx_seq_one_letter_code
_entity_poly.pdbx_strand_id
1 'polypeptide(L)'
;MSRPLSALCAVLLLLAAIGPTRLRAQGYTEAVCGQGRGGITLAVEGQFIVLRGGICPKDDGKFRAFVKTIDPSIHTVKLISGGGNGEAAQAIGELIRKNGFDTYVDAAVDRCASACTHIFAAGVRRIYSGASDIVTGSAAKRGLGYHYLDANHPGETDAEKDRKFNASAVPYLKKMLPAPAAAEAIALMRANHTTQMTWLNGDEALRTGLATSLSLPTGLN
;
A
#
# COMPACT_ATOMS: atom_id res chain seq x y z
N MET A 1 70.43 -41.88 19.41
CA MET A 1 69.07 -42.40 19.05
C MET A 1 68.07 -41.39 19.52
N SER A 2 67.74 -40.41 18.70
CA SER A 2 66.87 -39.27 19.05
C SER A 2 65.69 -39.21 18.06
N ARG A 3 64.50 -39.35 18.57
CA ARG A 3 63.25 -39.18 17.79
C ARG A 3 62.86 -37.74 17.74
N PRO A 4 62.41 -37.17 16.64
CA PRO A 4 61.83 -35.82 16.59
C PRO A 4 60.33 -35.86 16.94
N LEU A 5 59.88 -34.91 17.73
CA LEU A 5 58.49 -34.59 18.03
C LEU A 5 57.83 -33.93 16.82
N SER A 6 56.77 -34.50 16.36
CA SER A 6 55.89 -33.89 15.35
C SER A 6 54.99 -32.87 16.00
N ALA A 7 55.12 -31.62 15.59
CA ALA A 7 54.22 -30.53 15.96
C ALA A 7 52.91 -30.65 15.14
N LEU A 8 51.78 -31.00 15.80
CA LEU A 8 50.43 -30.86 15.23
C LEU A 8 50.03 -29.39 15.27
N CYS A 9 49.97 -28.78 14.09
CA CYS A 9 49.34 -27.47 13.91
C CYS A 9 47.83 -27.64 13.89
N ALA A 10 47.16 -27.29 15.00
CA ALA A 10 45.74 -27.22 15.05
C ALA A 10 45.24 -25.91 14.41
N VAL A 11 44.72 -26.04 13.18
CA VAL A 11 44.00 -24.93 12.51
C VAL A 11 42.60 -24.87 13.09
N LEU A 12 42.38 -23.91 13.95
CA LEU A 12 41.01 -23.56 14.43
C LEU A 12 40.30 -22.85 13.28
N LEU A 13 39.43 -23.56 12.59
CA LEU A 13 38.41 -23.00 11.69
C LEU A 13 37.35 -22.32 12.55
N LEU A 14 37.42 -21.01 12.69
CA LEU A 14 36.30 -20.17 13.15
C LEU A 14 35.23 -20.15 12.05
N LEU A 15 34.30 -21.08 12.12
CA LEU A 15 33.03 -20.97 11.40
C LEU A 15 32.19 -19.86 12.05
N ALA A 16 32.31 -18.65 11.52
CA ALA A 16 31.35 -17.59 11.82
C ALA A 16 29.98 -18.05 11.33
N ALA A 17 29.13 -18.45 12.28
CA ALA A 17 27.73 -18.71 12.04
C ALA A 17 27.05 -17.40 11.62
N ILE A 18 27.00 -17.13 10.32
CA ILE A 18 26.16 -16.09 9.74
C ILE A 18 24.74 -16.63 9.83
N GLY A 19 24.05 -16.21 10.88
CA GLY A 19 22.65 -16.60 11.12
C GLY A 19 21.76 -16.15 9.97
N PRO A 20 20.73 -16.95 9.61
CA PRO A 20 19.84 -16.68 8.47
C PRO A 20 18.80 -15.56 8.72
N THR A 21 19.04 -14.65 9.66
CA THR A 21 18.02 -13.73 10.19
C THR A 21 17.93 -12.38 9.48
N ARG A 22 18.79 -12.06 8.52
CA ARG A 22 18.69 -10.76 7.79
C ARG A 22 18.02 -10.83 6.40
N LEU A 23 17.76 -12.01 5.86
CA LEU A 23 17.27 -12.15 4.48
C LEU A 23 15.74 -12.14 4.33
N ARG A 24 14.94 -12.20 5.39
CA ARG A 24 13.47 -12.29 5.27
C ARG A 24 12.70 -10.98 5.39
N ALA A 25 13.26 -9.92 5.93
CA ALA A 25 12.55 -8.65 6.11
C ALA A 25 12.58 -7.74 4.88
N GLN A 26 13.60 -7.87 4.06
CA GLN A 26 13.72 -7.15 2.78
C GLN A 26 12.85 -7.77 1.67
N GLY A 27 12.34 -9.00 1.88
CA GLY A 27 11.89 -9.86 0.81
C GLY A 27 10.66 -9.38 0.03
N TYR A 28 9.68 -8.68 0.62
CA TYR A 28 8.47 -8.30 -0.13
C TYR A 28 8.66 -6.97 -0.87
N THR A 29 9.26 -5.99 -0.23
CA THR A 29 9.53 -4.68 -0.86
C THR A 29 10.65 -4.80 -1.90
N GLU A 30 11.69 -5.62 -1.64
CA GLU A 30 12.74 -5.91 -2.62
C GLU A 30 12.26 -6.83 -3.74
N ALA A 31 11.41 -7.82 -3.47
CA ALA A 31 10.82 -8.67 -4.51
C ALA A 31 9.88 -7.89 -5.43
N VAL A 32 9.15 -6.89 -4.91
CA VAL A 32 8.23 -6.04 -5.67
C VAL A 32 8.95 -4.82 -6.26
N CYS A 33 9.95 -4.28 -5.57
CA CYS A 33 10.63 -3.04 -5.93
C CYS A 33 12.10 -3.23 -6.33
N GLY A 34 12.64 -4.44 -6.22
CA GLY A 34 14.02 -4.76 -6.57
C GLY A 34 14.24 -4.99 -8.07
N GLN A 35 15.48 -4.73 -8.53
CA GLN A 35 15.94 -5.02 -9.91
C GLN A 35 15.23 -4.24 -11.03
N GLY A 36 14.68 -3.05 -10.76
CA GLY A 36 14.07 -2.22 -11.82
C GLY A 36 12.76 -2.75 -12.42
N ARG A 37 12.19 -3.83 -11.87
CA ARG A 37 10.95 -4.44 -12.36
C ARG A 37 9.72 -4.09 -11.52
N GLY A 38 9.89 -3.35 -10.45
CA GLY A 38 8.82 -2.99 -9.54
C GLY A 38 8.48 -1.51 -9.61
N GLY A 39 7.37 -1.18 -8.99
CA GLY A 39 6.86 0.18 -8.92
C GLY A 39 5.60 0.35 -9.73
N ILE A 40 5.00 1.52 -9.56
CA ILE A 40 3.81 1.87 -10.31
C ILE A 40 4.12 2.09 -11.77
N THR A 41 3.17 1.70 -12.62
CA THR A 41 3.03 2.17 -14.00
C THR A 41 1.88 3.15 -14.07
N LEU A 42 2.00 4.15 -14.94
CA LEU A 42 1.02 5.20 -15.14
C LEU A 42 0.70 5.30 -16.64
N ALA A 43 -0.58 5.34 -16.94
CA ALA A 43 -1.08 5.52 -18.30
C ALA A 43 -2.36 6.35 -18.29
N VAL A 44 -2.68 6.98 -19.41
CA VAL A 44 -4.02 7.49 -19.67
C VAL A 44 -4.81 6.42 -20.42
N GLU A 45 -5.92 5.96 -19.84
CA GLU A 45 -6.84 5.00 -20.46
C GLU A 45 -8.25 5.64 -20.48
N GLY A 46 -8.70 6.09 -21.64
CA GLY A 46 -9.91 6.89 -21.74
C GLY A 46 -9.83 8.18 -20.93
N GLN A 47 -10.71 8.34 -19.96
CA GLN A 47 -10.77 9.53 -19.11
C GLN A 47 -10.10 9.30 -17.72
N PHE A 48 -9.29 8.26 -17.60
CA PHE A 48 -8.63 7.91 -16.34
C PHE A 48 -7.11 8.02 -16.43
N ILE A 49 -6.52 8.50 -15.36
CA ILE A 49 -5.12 8.20 -15.03
C ILE A 49 -5.14 6.82 -14.37
N VAL A 50 -4.58 5.80 -15.01
CA VAL A 50 -4.53 4.46 -14.42
C VAL A 50 -3.20 4.27 -13.73
N LEU A 51 -3.25 4.04 -12.42
CA LEU A 51 -2.12 3.67 -11.57
C LEU A 51 -2.19 2.16 -11.30
N ARG A 52 -1.20 1.42 -11.85
CA ARG A 52 -1.09 -0.04 -11.68
C ARG A 52 0.21 -0.42 -11.00
N GLY A 53 0.19 -1.55 -10.27
CA GLY A 53 1.40 -2.20 -9.77
C GLY A 53 1.67 -1.97 -8.29
N GLY A 54 2.81 -2.47 -7.82
CA GLY A 54 3.26 -2.27 -6.46
C GLY A 54 3.79 -0.85 -6.26
N ILE A 55 3.54 -0.27 -5.10
CA ILE A 55 4.00 1.08 -4.77
C ILE A 55 5.42 0.97 -4.20
N CYS A 56 6.39 1.57 -4.86
CA CYS A 56 7.79 1.54 -4.46
C CYS A 56 8.28 2.90 -3.94
N PRO A 57 9.36 2.93 -3.15
CA PRO A 57 9.99 4.18 -2.75
C PRO A 57 10.28 5.07 -3.97
N LYS A 58 9.99 6.38 -3.87
CA LYS A 58 10.16 7.40 -4.92
C LYS A 58 9.15 7.33 -6.09
N ASP A 59 8.13 6.48 -6.04
CA ASP A 59 7.08 6.44 -7.08
C ASP A 59 6.23 7.72 -7.10
N ASP A 60 6.19 8.48 -6.02
CA ASP A 60 5.63 9.85 -6.00
C ASP A 60 6.31 10.77 -7.02
N GLY A 61 7.61 10.60 -7.25
CA GLY A 61 8.35 11.30 -8.30
C GLY A 61 7.85 10.97 -9.70
N LYS A 62 7.56 9.67 -9.98
CA LYS A 62 6.96 9.24 -11.25
C LYS A 62 5.57 9.84 -11.42
N PHE A 63 4.71 9.77 -10.39
CA PHE A 63 3.38 10.35 -10.44
C PHE A 63 3.43 11.87 -10.67
N ARG A 64 4.29 12.58 -9.94
CA ARG A 64 4.50 14.03 -10.09
C ARG A 64 4.94 14.42 -11.51
N ALA A 65 5.82 13.65 -12.13
CA ALA A 65 6.26 13.89 -13.50
C ALA A 65 5.14 13.63 -14.49
N PHE A 66 4.42 12.52 -14.34
CA PHE A 66 3.36 12.09 -15.24
C PHE A 66 2.20 13.09 -15.29
N VAL A 67 1.70 13.56 -14.15
CA VAL A 67 0.55 14.48 -14.12
C VAL A 67 0.82 15.84 -14.75
N LYS A 68 2.07 16.19 -15.02
CA LYS A 68 2.44 17.40 -15.77
C LYS A 68 2.31 17.25 -17.27
N THR A 69 2.18 16.02 -17.77
CA THR A 69 2.17 15.69 -19.22
C THR A 69 0.80 15.33 -19.76
N ILE A 70 -0.19 15.18 -18.88
CA ILE A 70 -1.55 14.75 -19.26
C ILE A 70 -2.45 15.97 -19.54
N ASP A 71 -3.55 15.70 -20.25
CA ASP A 71 -4.60 16.69 -20.45
C ASP A 71 -5.21 17.10 -19.10
N PRO A 72 -5.33 18.40 -18.79
CA PRO A 72 -5.90 18.89 -17.52
C PRO A 72 -7.36 18.47 -17.30
N SER A 73 -8.10 18.08 -18.33
CA SER A 73 -9.47 17.57 -18.19
C SER A 73 -9.53 16.19 -17.55
N ILE A 74 -8.41 15.43 -17.57
CA ILE A 74 -8.33 14.10 -16.97
C ILE A 74 -7.93 14.23 -15.51
N HIS A 75 -8.89 14.04 -14.61
CA HIS A 75 -8.70 14.28 -13.17
C HIS A 75 -9.18 13.13 -12.28
N THR A 76 -9.45 11.95 -12.84
CA THR A 76 -9.82 10.74 -12.07
C THR A 76 -8.70 9.71 -12.15
N VAL A 77 -8.17 9.33 -10.99
CA VAL A 77 -7.11 8.31 -10.86
C VAL A 77 -7.75 6.96 -10.53
N LYS A 78 -7.71 6.04 -11.50
CA LYS A 78 -8.11 4.64 -11.31
C LYS A 78 -6.96 3.87 -10.66
N LEU A 79 -7.25 3.18 -9.55
CA LEU A 79 -6.28 2.51 -8.71
C LEU A 79 -6.35 1.00 -8.85
N ILE A 80 -5.23 0.36 -9.22
CA ILE A 80 -5.09 -1.09 -9.40
C ILE A 80 -3.78 -1.53 -8.74
N SER A 81 -3.80 -1.67 -7.42
CA SER A 81 -2.57 -1.92 -6.67
C SER A 81 -2.81 -2.80 -5.44
N GLY A 82 -1.87 -3.71 -5.20
CA GLY A 82 -1.82 -4.48 -3.95
C GLY A 82 -1.19 -3.73 -2.77
N GLY A 83 -0.79 -2.47 -2.97
CA GLY A 83 -0.09 -1.69 -1.97
C GLY A 83 1.43 -1.70 -2.14
N GLY A 84 2.15 -1.52 -1.05
CA GLY A 84 3.62 -1.45 -1.01
C GLY A 84 4.11 -0.39 -0.03
N ASN A 85 4.98 0.53 -0.48
CA ASN A 85 5.57 1.54 0.38
C ASN A 85 4.54 2.61 0.83
N GLY A 86 4.32 2.72 2.13
CA GLY A 86 3.33 3.62 2.73
C GLY A 86 3.67 5.10 2.56
N GLU A 87 4.94 5.46 2.68
CA GLU A 87 5.39 6.86 2.55
C GLU A 87 5.21 7.35 1.12
N ALA A 88 5.60 6.55 0.11
CA ALA A 88 5.38 6.88 -1.29
C ALA A 88 3.87 6.97 -1.62
N ALA A 89 3.04 6.08 -1.04
CA ALA A 89 1.59 6.15 -1.21
C ALA A 89 1.00 7.43 -0.63
N GLN A 90 1.42 7.83 0.57
CA GLN A 90 1.00 9.09 1.18
C GLN A 90 1.45 10.30 0.34
N ALA A 91 2.69 10.29 -0.15
CA ALA A 91 3.20 11.36 -1.01
C ALA A 91 2.43 11.46 -2.35
N ILE A 92 2.05 10.32 -2.96
CA ILE A 92 1.16 10.29 -4.13
C ILE A 92 -0.22 10.86 -3.75
N GLY A 93 -0.77 10.47 -2.60
CA GLY A 93 -2.05 10.99 -2.12
C GLY A 93 -2.02 12.51 -1.89
N GLU A 94 -0.95 13.05 -1.33
CA GLU A 94 -0.79 14.52 -1.21
C GLU A 94 -0.83 15.21 -2.59
N LEU A 95 -0.22 14.61 -3.61
CA LEU A 95 -0.28 15.13 -4.98
C LEU A 95 -1.69 15.05 -5.56
N ILE A 96 -2.41 13.95 -5.34
CA ILE A 96 -3.81 13.76 -5.74
C ILE A 96 -4.69 14.86 -5.13
N ARG A 97 -4.62 15.04 -3.81
CA ARG A 97 -5.39 16.06 -3.10
C ARG A 97 -5.03 17.48 -3.56
N LYS A 98 -3.74 17.78 -3.72
CA LYS A 98 -3.25 19.08 -4.18
C LYS A 98 -3.75 19.44 -5.58
N ASN A 99 -3.85 18.47 -6.47
CA ASN A 99 -4.31 18.67 -7.85
C ASN A 99 -5.83 18.52 -8.01
N GLY A 100 -6.57 18.30 -6.94
CA GLY A 100 -8.03 18.15 -6.99
C GLY A 100 -8.52 16.89 -7.68
N PHE A 101 -7.69 15.83 -7.76
CA PHE A 101 -8.06 14.59 -8.41
C PHE A 101 -9.04 13.78 -7.60
N ASP A 102 -9.91 13.08 -8.30
CA ASP A 102 -10.76 12.01 -7.77
C ASP A 102 -9.99 10.68 -7.77
N THR A 103 -10.41 9.75 -6.92
CA THR A 103 -9.90 8.38 -6.92
C THR A 103 -11.01 7.38 -7.22
N TYR A 104 -10.68 6.36 -7.99
CA TYR A 104 -11.62 5.35 -8.44
C TYR A 104 -11.06 3.93 -8.25
N VAL A 105 -11.89 3.04 -7.71
CA VAL A 105 -11.66 1.59 -7.64
C VAL A 105 -12.90 0.88 -8.17
N ASP A 106 -12.72 0.07 -9.20
CA ASP A 106 -13.73 -0.87 -9.70
C ASP A 106 -13.57 -2.22 -8.99
N ALA A 107 -14.34 -2.42 -7.93
CA ALA A 107 -14.23 -3.63 -7.14
C ALA A 107 -14.74 -4.90 -7.84
N ALA A 108 -15.39 -4.78 -9.00
CA ALA A 108 -15.77 -5.96 -9.77
C ALA A 108 -14.54 -6.69 -10.33
N VAL A 109 -13.48 -5.95 -10.66
CA VAL A 109 -12.28 -6.48 -11.33
C VAL A 109 -10.96 -6.07 -10.70
N ASP A 110 -10.92 -4.96 -9.96
CA ASP A 110 -9.70 -4.36 -9.44
C ASP A 110 -9.56 -4.50 -7.92
N ARG A 111 -8.36 -4.27 -7.44
CA ARG A 111 -8.06 -4.15 -6.01
C ARG A 111 -7.23 -2.92 -5.72
N CYS A 112 -7.50 -2.30 -4.58
CA CYS A 112 -6.66 -1.29 -3.97
C CYS A 112 -6.48 -1.67 -2.50
N ALA A 113 -5.33 -2.26 -2.17
CA ALA A 113 -5.09 -2.87 -0.86
C ALA A 113 -3.90 -2.23 -0.15
N SER A 114 -3.86 -2.34 1.19
CA SER A 114 -2.74 -1.87 2.01
C SER A 114 -2.42 -0.39 1.72
N ALA A 115 -1.17 -0.03 1.43
CA ALA A 115 -0.75 1.34 1.12
C ALA A 115 -1.57 2.02 0.00
N CYS A 116 -2.18 1.25 -0.93
CA CYS A 116 -3.07 1.81 -1.95
C CYS A 116 -4.30 2.51 -1.34
N THR A 117 -4.80 2.05 -0.19
CA THR A 117 -5.94 2.68 0.49
C THR A 117 -5.62 4.11 0.97
N HIS A 118 -4.34 4.41 1.24
CA HIS A 118 -3.89 5.79 1.51
C HIS A 118 -4.09 6.68 0.27
N ILE A 119 -3.74 6.16 -0.93
CA ILE A 119 -3.95 6.89 -2.18
C ILE A 119 -5.45 7.12 -2.40
N PHE A 120 -6.27 6.07 -2.21
CA PHE A 120 -7.73 6.17 -2.34
C PHE A 120 -8.33 7.22 -1.42
N ALA A 121 -7.90 7.27 -0.16
CA ALA A 121 -8.35 8.24 0.84
C ALA A 121 -8.11 9.70 0.44
N ALA A 122 -7.15 9.96 -0.43
CA ALA A 122 -6.78 11.30 -0.85
C ALA A 122 -7.67 11.90 -1.93
N GLY A 123 -8.48 11.12 -2.62
CA GLY A 123 -9.40 11.65 -3.64
C GLY A 123 -10.37 12.69 -3.10
N VAL A 124 -10.66 13.72 -3.90
CA VAL A 124 -11.71 14.70 -3.60
C VAL A 124 -13.04 13.97 -3.57
N ARG A 125 -13.39 13.30 -4.68
CA ARG A 125 -14.39 12.25 -4.70
C ARG A 125 -13.66 10.91 -4.65
N ARG A 126 -14.20 10.00 -3.88
CA ARG A 126 -13.68 8.64 -3.69
C ARG A 126 -14.73 7.66 -4.19
N ILE A 127 -14.55 7.19 -5.43
CA ILE A 127 -15.53 6.41 -6.17
C ILE A 127 -15.18 4.92 -6.00
N TYR A 128 -16.12 4.14 -5.49
CA TYR A 128 -15.95 2.72 -5.19
C TYR A 128 -17.09 1.91 -5.77
N SER A 129 -16.99 1.50 -7.05
CA SER A 129 -18.03 0.75 -7.75
C SER A 129 -17.85 -0.76 -7.65
N GLY A 130 -18.90 -1.52 -7.98
CA GLY A 130 -18.85 -2.98 -8.09
C GLY A 130 -18.57 -3.71 -6.78
N ALA A 131 -18.86 -3.10 -5.62
CA ALA A 131 -18.54 -3.64 -4.30
C ALA A 131 -19.75 -4.06 -3.47
N SER A 132 -20.97 -4.04 -4.00
CA SER A 132 -22.20 -4.35 -3.28
C SER A 132 -22.32 -5.82 -2.86
N ASP A 133 -21.69 -6.72 -3.61
CA ASP A 133 -21.67 -8.17 -3.33
C ASP A 133 -20.46 -8.59 -2.46
N ILE A 134 -19.59 -7.68 -2.07
CA ILE A 134 -18.52 -7.94 -1.12
C ILE A 134 -19.15 -8.04 0.28
N VAL A 135 -18.89 -9.14 0.97
CA VAL A 135 -19.13 -9.24 2.41
C VAL A 135 -17.88 -8.76 3.12
N THR A 136 -18.00 -7.76 3.97
CA THR A 136 -16.83 -7.22 4.70
C THR A 136 -16.13 -8.34 5.47
N GLY A 137 -14.84 -8.54 5.17
CA GLY A 137 -14.04 -9.62 5.72
C GLY A 137 -12.86 -10.02 4.83
N SER A 138 -12.36 -11.24 4.97
CA SER A 138 -11.09 -11.69 4.37
C SER A 138 -11.20 -12.39 3.01
N ALA A 139 -12.41 -12.68 2.52
CA ALA A 139 -12.60 -13.60 1.38
C ALA A 139 -12.51 -12.96 -0.01
N ALA A 140 -12.90 -11.68 -0.17
CA ALA A 140 -13.15 -11.08 -1.47
C ALA A 140 -11.92 -10.94 -2.37
N LYS A 141 -10.76 -10.62 -1.81
CA LYS A 141 -9.47 -10.39 -2.51
C LYS A 141 -9.52 -9.33 -3.63
N ARG A 142 -10.53 -8.48 -3.64
CA ARG A 142 -10.79 -7.40 -4.60
C ARG A 142 -11.44 -6.20 -3.89
N GLY A 143 -11.44 -5.04 -4.53
CA GLY A 143 -11.95 -3.80 -3.94
C GLY A 143 -10.97 -3.14 -2.96
N LEU A 144 -11.49 -2.52 -1.91
CA LEU A 144 -10.67 -1.86 -0.88
C LEU A 144 -10.28 -2.86 0.20
N GLY A 145 -8.98 -3.08 0.38
CA GLY A 145 -8.43 -4.03 1.35
C GLY A 145 -7.57 -3.35 2.41
N TYR A 146 -7.95 -3.51 3.67
CA TYR A 146 -7.29 -2.91 4.83
C TYR A 146 -6.57 -3.96 5.66
N HIS A 147 -5.37 -3.67 6.12
CA HIS A 147 -4.65 -4.42 7.14
C HIS A 147 -3.67 -3.52 7.89
N TYR A 148 -3.21 -4.01 9.03
CA TYR A 148 -2.18 -3.31 9.79
C TYR A 148 -0.81 -3.38 9.08
N LEU A 149 0.03 -2.39 9.30
CA LEU A 149 1.32 -2.15 8.62
C LEU A 149 2.34 -3.30 8.67
N ASP A 150 2.02 -4.45 9.26
CA ASP A 150 2.98 -5.20 9.99
C ASP A 150 3.53 -6.47 9.43
N ALA A 151 2.93 -6.99 8.40
CA ALA A 151 3.33 -8.29 7.87
C ALA A 151 4.77 -8.36 7.34
N ASN A 152 5.40 -7.21 7.10
CA ASN A 152 6.66 -7.11 6.37
C ASN A 152 7.84 -6.57 7.18
N HIS A 153 7.67 -6.38 8.51
CA HIS A 153 8.73 -5.91 9.41
C HIS A 153 8.99 -6.94 10.52
N PRO A 154 9.56 -8.10 10.18
CA PRO A 154 9.93 -9.10 11.18
C PRO A 154 10.98 -8.50 12.12
N GLY A 155 10.73 -8.62 13.42
CA GLY A 155 11.63 -8.13 14.48
C GLY A 155 11.19 -6.81 15.12
N GLU A 156 10.17 -6.14 14.63
CA GLU A 156 9.56 -5.00 15.32
C GLU A 156 8.51 -5.49 16.32
N THR A 157 8.50 -4.89 17.49
CA THR A 157 7.47 -5.11 18.51
C THR A 157 6.15 -4.43 18.10
N ASP A 158 5.03 -4.91 18.61
CA ASP A 158 3.71 -4.30 18.35
C ASP A 158 3.68 -2.82 18.80
N ALA A 159 4.37 -2.48 19.89
CA ALA A 159 4.50 -1.09 20.34
C ALA A 159 5.28 -0.20 19.35
N GLU A 160 6.31 -0.73 18.69
CA GLU A 160 7.06 0.02 17.67
C GLU A 160 6.21 0.24 16.43
N LYS A 161 5.47 -0.76 16.02
CA LYS A 161 4.53 -0.70 14.90
C LYS A 161 3.41 0.30 15.17
N ASP A 162 2.80 0.25 16.34
CA ASP A 162 1.78 1.23 16.77
C ASP A 162 2.34 2.64 16.79
N ARG A 163 3.56 2.84 17.26
CA ARG A 163 4.20 4.16 17.25
C ARG A 163 4.38 4.68 15.81
N LYS A 164 4.87 3.85 14.89
CA LYS A 164 5.03 4.22 13.47
C LYS A 164 3.69 4.52 12.81
N PHE A 165 2.69 3.69 13.03
CA PHE A 165 1.34 3.90 12.52
C PHE A 165 0.75 5.21 13.03
N ASN A 166 0.86 5.47 14.32
CA ASN A 166 0.36 6.70 14.94
C ASN A 166 1.13 7.94 14.49
N ALA A 167 2.41 7.82 14.16
CA ALA A 167 3.23 8.92 13.69
C ALA A 167 3.02 9.26 12.19
N SER A 168 2.61 8.30 11.37
CA SER A 168 2.52 8.45 9.91
C SER A 168 1.09 8.31 9.40
N ALA A 169 0.50 7.11 9.45
CA ALA A 169 -0.78 6.83 8.82
C ALA A 169 -1.96 7.57 9.47
N VAL A 170 -1.99 7.65 10.80
CA VAL A 170 -3.09 8.30 11.52
C VAL A 170 -3.22 9.79 11.18
N PRO A 171 -2.16 10.62 11.28
CA PRO A 171 -2.28 12.04 10.91
C PRO A 171 -2.58 12.23 9.44
N TYR A 172 -2.04 11.38 8.55
CA TYR A 172 -2.35 11.41 7.12
C TYR A 172 -3.84 11.14 6.85
N LEU A 173 -4.40 10.06 7.40
CA LEU A 173 -5.83 9.72 7.22
C LEU A 173 -6.75 10.81 7.78
N LYS A 174 -6.42 11.38 8.94
CA LYS A 174 -7.16 12.51 9.52
C LYS A 174 -7.11 13.78 8.66
N LYS A 175 -6.03 13.98 7.91
CA LYS A 175 -5.91 15.10 6.96
C LYS A 175 -6.73 14.86 5.69
N MET A 176 -6.78 13.61 5.19
CA MET A 176 -7.40 13.28 3.91
C MET A 176 -8.90 13.00 4.01
N LEU A 177 -9.40 12.54 5.15
CA LEU A 177 -10.77 12.07 5.32
C LEU A 177 -11.53 12.91 6.34
N PRO A 178 -12.87 13.03 6.20
CA PRO A 178 -13.72 13.50 7.30
C PRO A 178 -13.52 12.63 8.55
N ALA A 179 -13.73 13.22 9.73
CA ALA A 179 -13.42 12.56 11.00
C ALA A 179 -14.05 11.16 11.16
N PRO A 180 -15.33 10.90 10.80
CA PRO A 180 -15.90 9.56 10.89
C PRO A 180 -15.20 8.55 9.97
N ALA A 181 -14.92 8.94 8.73
CA ALA A 181 -14.24 8.10 7.75
C ALA A 181 -12.78 7.81 8.14
N ALA A 182 -12.09 8.81 8.70
CA ALA A 182 -10.73 8.61 9.22
C ALA A 182 -10.72 7.61 10.38
N ALA A 183 -11.68 7.73 11.32
CA ALA A 183 -11.81 6.80 12.43
C ALA A 183 -12.06 5.36 11.94
N GLU A 184 -12.94 5.19 10.96
CA GLU A 184 -13.24 3.89 10.35
C GLU A 184 -12.02 3.30 9.65
N ALA A 185 -11.32 4.06 8.80
CA ALA A 185 -10.09 3.59 8.14
C ALA A 185 -9.04 3.11 9.15
N ILE A 186 -8.84 3.86 10.23
CA ILE A 186 -7.92 3.52 11.31
C ILE A 186 -8.38 2.24 12.03
N ALA A 187 -9.68 2.10 12.31
CA ALA A 187 -10.24 0.92 12.95
C ALA A 187 -10.07 -0.33 12.08
N LEU A 188 -10.39 -0.26 10.78
CA LEU A 188 -10.21 -1.35 9.81
C LEU A 188 -8.75 -1.80 9.72
N MET A 189 -7.81 -0.85 9.72
CA MET A 189 -6.39 -1.18 9.73
C MET A 189 -5.98 -1.88 11.02
N ARG A 190 -6.41 -1.39 12.18
CA ARG A 190 -6.07 -1.96 13.50
C ARG A 190 -6.75 -3.29 13.79
N ALA A 191 -7.92 -3.55 13.23
CA ALA A 191 -8.65 -4.79 13.47
C ALA A 191 -7.92 -6.04 12.95
N ASN A 192 -6.94 -5.87 12.07
CA ASN A 192 -6.27 -6.99 11.42
C ASN A 192 -4.75 -6.90 11.52
N HIS A 193 -4.20 -7.42 12.62
CA HIS A 193 -2.75 -7.49 12.89
C HIS A 193 -2.04 -8.60 12.11
N THR A 194 -2.67 -9.16 11.09
CA THR A 194 -2.10 -10.25 10.28
C THR A 194 -1.80 -9.80 8.86
N THR A 195 -1.25 -10.72 8.06
CA THR A 195 -1.12 -10.54 6.60
C THR A 195 -2.44 -10.58 5.86
N GLN A 196 -3.54 -10.92 6.54
CA GLN A 196 -4.86 -10.98 5.94
C GLN A 196 -5.43 -9.57 5.77
N MET A 197 -6.17 -9.38 4.68
CA MET A 197 -6.87 -8.13 4.39
C MET A 197 -8.31 -8.21 4.88
N THR A 198 -8.82 -7.12 5.44
CA THR A 198 -10.25 -6.88 5.56
C THR A 198 -10.70 -6.15 4.31
N TRP A 199 -11.47 -6.84 3.46
CA TRP A 199 -12.07 -6.27 2.25
C TRP A 199 -13.41 -5.63 2.59
N LEU A 200 -13.64 -4.44 2.08
CA LEU A 200 -14.75 -3.60 2.50
C LEU A 200 -15.93 -3.70 1.52
N ASN A 201 -17.14 -3.83 2.06
CA ASN A 201 -18.39 -3.70 1.32
C ASN A 201 -18.61 -2.27 0.81
N GLY A 202 -19.26 -2.12 -0.35
CA GLY A 202 -19.51 -0.81 -0.96
C GLY A 202 -20.44 0.08 -0.15
N ASP A 203 -21.56 -0.48 0.31
CA ASP A 203 -22.56 0.27 1.10
C ASP A 203 -21.97 0.71 2.45
N GLU A 204 -21.14 -0.13 3.05
CA GLU A 204 -20.41 0.20 4.28
C GLU A 204 -19.40 1.31 4.05
N ALA A 205 -18.63 1.25 2.94
CA ALA A 205 -17.71 2.31 2.55
C ALA A 205 -18.41 3.65 2.35
N LEU A 206 -19.61 3.64 1.74
CA LEU A 206 -20.41 4.84 1.55
C LEU A 206 -20.98 5.35 2.88
N ARG A 207 -21.55 4.47 3.70
CA ARG A 207 -22.15 4.81 4.99
C ARG A 207 -21.13 5.42 5.96
N THR A 208 -19.91 4.93 5.96
CA THR A 208 -18.82 5.45 6.82
C THR A 208 -18.14 6.69 6.24
N GLY A 209 -18.42 7.04 4.99
CA GLY A 209 -17.79 8.15 4.28
C GLY A 209 -16.38 7.84 3.76
N LEU A 210 -15.95 6.58 3.79
CA LEU A 210 -14.72 6.14 3.12
C LEU A 210 -14.85 6.28 1.60
N ALA A 211 -15.98 5.89 1.03
CA ALA A 211 -16.38 6.26 -0.32
C ALA A 211 -17.33 7.46 -0.30
N THR A 212 -17.34 8.23 -1.38
CA THR A 212 -18.29 9.33 -1.60
C THR A 212 -19.32 9.00 -2.67
N SER A 213 -19.08 7.95 -3.46
CA SER A 213 -19.97 7.46 -4.51
C SER A 213 -19.71 5.98 -4.78
N LEU A 214 -20.75 5.24 -5.16
CA LEU A 214 -20.67 3.84 -5.63
C LEU A 214 -20.74 3.73 -7.16
N SER A 215 -20.84 4.85 -7.87
CA SER A 215 -20.91 4.90 -9.32
C SER A 215 -20.06 6.03 -9.88
N LEU A 216 -19.55 5.83 -11.09
CA LEU A 216 -18.90 6.89 -11.85
C LEU A 216 -19.90 8.00 -12.18
N PRO A 217 -19.46 9.27 -12.24
CA PRO A 217 -20.26 10.35 -12.80
C PRO A 217 -20.69 10.06 -14.25
N THR A 218 -21.85 10.55 -14.63
CA THR A 218 -22.32 10.48 -16.02
C THR A 218 -21.26 11.10 -16.95
N GLY A 219 -20.87 10.37 -18.00
CA GLY A 219 -19.85 10.78 -18.96
C GLY A 219 -18.43 10.24 -18.69
N LEU A 220 -18.22 9.50 -17.58
CA LEU A 220 -16.97 8.78 -17.31
C LEU A 220 -17.09 7.25 -17.56
N ASN A 221 -18.17 6.80 -18.16
CA ASN A 221 -18.41 5.38 -18.51
C ASN A 221 -17.77 4.99 -19.83
#